data_4f92c1b0c8c10836f4aba5fc6190e73d
#
_entry.id   4f92c1b0c8c10836f4aba5fc6190e73d
#
_cell.length_a   1.000
_cell.length_b   1.000
_cell.length_c   1.000
_cell.angle_alpha   90.00
_cell.angle_beta   90.00
_cell.angle_gamma   90.00
#
_symmetry.space_group_name_H-M   'P 1'
#
loop_
_entity.id
_entity.type
_entity.pdbx_description
1 polymer ?
#
loop_
_entity_poly.entity_id
_entity_poly.type
_entity_poly.pdbx_seq_one_letter_code
_entity_poly.pdbx_strand_id
1 'polypeptide(L)'
;MAYEHILAERQGAVLVLTLNRPDRLNAAPPALFDELRDALTRLDGARAVLLAGAGRAFCSGADVGGGALGADDPGEATYAALTDQYNPTMLAIADLGVPVVSAVRGPAAGIGCSLALAADFCVASETAYFLQAFVNIGLVPDGGASWMLPRLIGRARAAEMMLLGERVPAAKALDWGMHPPVVAAEARDARAAAMGPRRAAAPTVP
;
A
#
# COMPACT_ATOMS: atom_id res chain seq x y z
N MET A 1 3.77 -21.52 -3.13
CA MET A 1 4.17 -21.55 -1.69
C MET A 1 3.06 -20.92 -0.89
N ALA A 2 2.83 -21.35 0.34
CA ALA A 2 1.91 -20.65 1.24
C ALA A 2 2.69 -19.53 1.94
N TYR A 3 2.19 -18.30 1.86
CA TYR A 3 2.66 -17.17 2.65
C TYR A 3 1.92 -17.14 3.98
N GLU A 4 2.51 -16.53 5.00
CA GLU A 4 1.91 -16.40 6.32
C GLU A 4 1.05 -15.13 6.44
N HIS A 5 1.50 -14.05 5.84
CA HIS A 5 0.94 -12.70 6.04
C HIS A 5 0.18 -12.17 4.83
N ILE A 6 0.28 -12.83 3.68
CA ILE A 6 -0.45 -12.46 2.47
C ILE A 6 -1.12 -13.68 1.84
N LEU A 7 -2.15 -13.42 1.03
CA LEU A 7 -2.68 -14.37 0.06
C LEU A 7 -2.23 -13.92 -1.32
N ALA A 8 -1.73 -14.87 -2.13
CA ALA A 8 -1.34 -14.63 -3.51
C ALA A 8 -2.15 -15.55 -4.41
N GLU A 9 -3.06 -14.98 -5.19
CA GLU A 9 -3.97 -15.71 -6.04
C GLU A 9 -3.92 -15.20 -7.47
N ARG A 10 -3.98 -16.13 -8.43
CA ARG A 10 -4.07 -15.79 -9.84
C ARG A 10 -5.52 -15.72 -10.29
N GLN A 11 -5.98 -14.58 -10.77
CA GLN A 11 -7.31 -14.38 -11.36
C GLN A 11 -7.16 -13.95 -12.83
N GLY A 12 -7.14 -14.95 -13.72
CA GLY A 12 -6.89 -14.71 -15.14
C GLY A 12 -5.52 -14.08 -15.38
N ALA A 13 -5.46 -12.87 -15.91
CA ALA A 13 -4.23 -12.13 -16.16
C ALA A 13 -3.80 -11.23 -14.99
N VAL A 14 -4.47 -11.30 -13.84
CA VAL A 14 -4.19 -10.47 -12.67
C VAL A 14 -3.63 -11.33 -11.55
N LEU A 15 -2.51 -10.91 -10.96
CA LEU A 15 -2.02 -11.43 -9.67
C LEU A 15 -2.66 -10.60 -8.55
N VAL A 16 -3.47 -11.24 -7.72
CA VAL A 16 -4.11 -10.61 -6.56
C VAL A 16 -3.29 -10.92 -5.32
N LEU A 17 -2.74 -9.88 -4.71
CA LEU A 17 -2.01 -9.94 -3.45
C LEU A 17 -2.86 -9.30 -2.35
N THR A 18 -3.29 -10.09 -1.39
CA THR A 18 -4.15 -9.64 -0.30
C THR A 18 -3.37 -9.69 1.01
N LEU A 19 -3.19 -8.55 1.67
CA LEU A 19 -2.65 -8.50 3.03
C LEU A 19 -3.62 -9.25 3.95
N ASN A 20 -3.16 -10.25 4.68
CA ASN A 20 -4.02 -11.22 5.36
C ASN A 20 -3.74 -11.31 6.87
N ARG A 21 -3.85 -10.18 7.55
CA ARG A 21 -3.83 -10.09 9.02
C ARG A 21 -5.02 -9.27 9.51
N PRO A 22 -6.29 -9.66 9.17
CA PRO A 22 -7.48 -8.83 9.40
C PRO A 22 -7.72 -8.48 10.87
N ASP A 23 -7.36 -9.37 11.79
CA ASP A 23 -7.49 -9.17 13.25
C ASP A 23 -6.54 -8.08 13.79
N ARG A 24 -5.49 -7.76 13.05
CA ARG A 24 -4.53 -6.69 13.32
C ARG A 24 -4.69 -5.51 12.36
N LEU A 25 -5.83 -5.37 11.67
CA LEU A 25 -6.05 -4.36 10.63
C LEU A 25 -4.94 -4.36 9.57
N ASN A 26 -4.40 -5.52 9.26
CA ASN A 26 -3.28 -5.72 8.34
C ASN A 26 -2.04 -4.89 8.71
N ALA A 27 -1.78 -4.70 10.03
CA ALA A 27 -0.49 -4.17 10.48
C ALA A 27 0.64 -5.04 9.91
N ALA A 28 1.64 -4.39 9.33
CA ALA A 28 2.63 -5.03 8.49
C ALA A 28 3.96 -5.23 9.22
N PRO A 29 4.29 -6.45 9.67
CA PRO A 29 5.64 -6.78 10.09
C PRO A 29 6.59 -6.77 8.87
N PRO A 30 7.92 -6.62 9.06
CA PRO A 30 8.90 -6.67 7.97
C PRO A 30 8.74 -7.89 7.06
N ALA A 31 8.46 -9.06 7.63
CA ALA A 31 8.24 -10.31 6.89
C ALA A 31 7.10 -10.23 5.87
N LEU A 32 6.04 -9.44 6.13
CA LEU A 32 4.97 -9.23 5.16
C LEU A 32 5.48 -8.56 3.88
N PHE A 33 6.43 -7.63 4.01
CA PHE A 33 7.03 -6.96 2.87
C PHE A 33 7.98 -7.90 2.10
N ASP A 34 8.70 -8.79 2.79
CA ASP A 34 9.49 -9.84 2.13
C ASP A 34 8.58 -10.77 1.31
N GLU A 35 7.44 -11.18 1.86
CA GLU A 35 6.47 -12.01 1.15
C GLU A 35 5.87 -11.30 -0.06
N LEU A 36 5.54 -10.00 0.06
CA LEU A 36 5.09 -9.20 -1.08
C LEU A 36 6.17 -9.14 -2.17
N ARG A 37 7.42 -8.86 -1.79
CA ARG A 37 8.53 -8.80 -2.74
C ARG A 37 8.75 -10.14 -3.45
N ASP A 38 8.74 -11.25 -2.71
CA ASP A 38 8.84 -12.58 -3.31
C ASP A 38 7.70 -12.86 -4.29
N ALA A 39 6.46 -12.53 -3.93
CA ALA A 39 5.31 -12.71 -4.80
C ALA A 39 5.40 -11.87 -6.09
N LEU A 40 5.92 -10.63 -6.01
CA LEU A 40 6.12 -9.75 -7.15
C LEU A 40 7.19 -10.27 -8.13
N THR A 41 8.16 -11.07 -7.67
CA THR A 41 9.14 -11.72 -8.55
C THR A 41 8.53 -12.89 -9.35
N ARG A 42 7.34 -13.36 -8.97
CA ARG A 42 6.65 -14.54 -9.53
C ARG A 42 5.36 -14.16 -10.22
N LEU A 43 5.43 -13.27 -11.17
CA LEU A 43 4.24 -12.85 -11.92
C LEU A 43 3.58 -13.99 -12.72
N ASP A 44 4.33 -15.04 -13.07
CA ASP A 44 3.86 -16.23 -13.79
C ASP A 44 2.95 -15.91 -15.00
N GLY A 45 3.34 -14.87 -15.75
CA GLY A 45 2.57 -14.34 -16.87
C GLY A 45 1.39 -13.45 -16.45
N ALA A 46 1.27 -12.99 -15.20
CA ALA A 46 0.35 -11.92 -14.84
C ALA A 46 0.73 -10.63 -15.57
N ARG A 47 -0.27 -9.90 -16.01
CA ARG A 47 -0.13 -8.64 -16.76
C ARG A 47 -0.60 -7.44 -15.95
N ALA A 48 -1.02 -7.66 -14.72
CA ALA A 48 -1.33 -6.63 -13.74
C ALA A 48 -1.27 -7.23 -12.33
N VAL A 49 -1.04 -6.38 -11.34
CA VAL A 49 -1.09 -6.73 -9.91
C VAL A 49 -2.22 -5.95 -9.26
N LEU A 50 -2.98 -6.62 -8.40
CA LEU A 50 -3.96 -6.01 -7.51
C LEU A 50 -3.51 -6.17 -6.06
N LEU A 51 -3.30 -5.07 -5.35
CA LEU A 51 -3.02 -5.04 -3.92
C LEU A 51 -4.31 -4.77 -3.15
N ALA A 52 -4.65 -5.61 -2.20
CA ALA A 52 -5.85 -5.46 -1.36
C ALA A 52 -5.54 -5.81 0.10
N GLY A 53 -6.44 -5.47 1.01
CA GLY A 53 -6.40 -5.91 2.40
C GLY A 53 -7.62 -6.77 2.76
N ALA A 54 -7.42 -7.87 3.46
CA ALA A 54 -8.48 -8.68 4.02
C ALA A 54 -9.24 -7.92 5.13
N GLY A 55 -10.51 -8.19 5.28
CA GLY A 55 -11.35 -7.59 6.31
C GLY A 55 -11.63 -6.11 6.09
N ARG A 56 -11.63 -5.32 7.17
CA ARG A 56 -12.09 -3.92 7.20
C ARG A 56 -11.01 -2.87 6.94
N ALA A 57 -9.77 -3.27 6.76
CA ALA A 57 -8.61 -2.36 6.57
C ALA A 57 -7.83 -2.72 5.31
N PHE A 58 -7.22 -1.75 4.68
CA PHE A 58 -6.13 -2.01 3.74
C PHE A 58 -4.87 -2.37 4.53
N CYS A 59 -4.30 -1.41 5.27
CA CYS A 59 -3.15 -1.62 6.14
C CYS A 59 -3.05 -0.48 7.16
N SER A 60 -2.95 -0.81 8.44
CA SER A 60 -2.87 0.18 9.54
C SER A 60 -1.46 0.72 9.80
N GLY A 61 -0.47 0.30 9.02
CA GLY A 61 0.93 0.70 9.18
C GLY A 61 1.85 -0.43 9.58
N ALA A 62 3.07 -0.12 9.99
CA ALA A 62 4.01 -1.09 10.52
C ALA A 62 3.47 -1.74 11.81
N ASP A 63 3.77 -3.03 12.02
CA ASP A 63 3.41 -3.73 13.25
C ASP A 63 4.39 -3.35 14.37
N VAL A 64 4.00 -2.35 15.15
CA VAL A 64 4.82 -1.82 16.25
C VAL A 64 4.73 -2.65 17.54
N GLY A 65 3.85 -3.64 17.58
CA GLY A 65 3.56 -4.42 18.79
C GLY A 65 4.58 -5.51 19.15
N GLY A 66 5.56 -5.76 18.31
CA GLY A 66 6.60 -6.79 18.53
C GLY A 66 7.84 -6.57 17.66
N GLY A 67 7.93 -5.41 17.01
CA GLY A 67 8.95 -5.10 16.03
C GLY A 67 10.05 -4.18 16.57
N ALA A 68 10.58 -3.34 15.67
CA ALA A 68 11.75 -2.49 15.92
C ALA A 68 11.63 -1.57 17.15
N LEU A 69 10.42 -1.06 17.47
CA LEU A 69 10.22 -0.18 18.64
C LEU A 69 10.36 -0.89 19.99
N GLY A 70 10.31 -2.23 20.03
CA GLY A 70 10.53 -3.03 21.22
C GLY A 70 11.94 -3.61 21.36
N ALA A 71 12.84 -3.31 20.42
CA ALA A 71 14.21 -3.78 20.43
C ALA A 71 15.08 -3.00 21.45
N ASP A 72 16.22 -3.57 21.83
CA ASP A 72 17.21 -2.91 22.70
C ASP A 72 17.75 -1.62 22.07
N ASP A 73 17.92 -1.59 20.76
CA ASP A 73 18.18 -0.40 19.94
C ASP A 73 17.07 -0.22 18.88
N PRO A 74 16.02 0.56 19.20
CA PRO A 74 14.92 0.79 18.28
C PRO A 74 15.35 1.51 16.99
N GLY A 75 16.38 2.34 17.05
CA GLY A 75 16.90 3.09 15.89
C GLY A 75 17.53 2.14 14.88
N GLU A 76 18.44 1.29 15.32
CA GLU A 76 19.12 0.29 14.47
C GLU A 76 18.12 -0.74 13.93
N ALA A 77 17.21 -1.23 14.76
CA ALA A 77 16.19 -2.18 14.32
C ALA A 77 15.23 -1.58 13.27
N THR A 78 14.86 -0.30 13.42
CA THR A 78 14.05 0.42 12.43
C THR A 78 14.84 0.62 11.13
N TYR A 79 16.11 1.02 11.22
CA TYR A 79 16.98 1.18 10.07
C TYR A 79 17.12 -0.12 9.29
N ALA A 80 17.39 -1.24 9.96
CA ALA A 80 17.50 -2.55 9.34
C ALA A 80 16.18 -2.95 8.65
N ALA A 81 15.02 -2.81 9.32
CA ALA A 81 13.73 -3.12 8.73
C ALA A 81 13.44 -2.28 7.47
N LEU A 82 13.78 -0.98 7.49
CA LEU A 82 13.61 -0.12 6.34
C LEU A 82 14.54 -0.53 5.19
N THR A 83 15.80 -0.81 5.49
CA THR A 83 16.84 -1.10 4.49
C THR A 83 16.63 -2.46 3.84
N ASP A 84 16.28 -3.47 4.62
CA ASP A 84 16.29 -4.86 4.18
C ASP A 84 14.93 -5.34 3.66
N GLN A 85 13.81 -4.78 4.17
CA GLN A 85 12.46 -5.25 3.86
C GLN A 85 11.58 -4.19 3.20
N TYR A 86 11.29 -3.05 3.90
CA TYR A 86 10.31 -2.09 3.41
C TYR A 86 10.74 -1.40 2.11
N ASN A 87 11.93 -0.78 2.10
CA ASN A 87 12.39 -0.04 0.93
C ASN A 87 12.60 -0.91 -0.30
N PRO A 88 13.24 -2.11 -0.21
CA PRO A 88 13.37 -2.98 -1.37
C PRO A 88 12.04 -3.41 -1.98
N THR A 89 11.02 -3.63 -1.16
CA THR A 89 9.68 -3.98 -1.65
C THR A 89 9.00 -2.79 -2.32
N MET A 90 9.11 -1.59 -1.76
CA MET A 90 8.57 -0.38 -2.38
C MET A 90 9.23 -0.09 -3.73
N LEU A 91 10.55 -0.30 -3.84
CA LEU A 91 11.28 -0.18 -5.10
C LEU A 91 10.85 -1.26 -6.10
N ALA A 92 10.66 -2.51 -5.65
CA ALA A 92 10.18 -3.58 -6.52
C ALA A 92 8.78 -3.28 -7.11
N ILE A 93 7.90 -2.60 -6.35
CA ILE A 93 6.61 -2.13 -6.87
C ILE A 93 6.81 -1.02 -7.91
N ALA A 94 7.67 -0.05 -7.63
CA ALA A 94 7.91 1.08 -8.52
C ALA A 94 8.55 0.67 -9.86
N ASP A 95 9.40 -0.36 -9.83
CA ASP A 95 10.12 -0.88 -11.00
C ASP A 95 9.39 -2.02 -11.71
N LEU A 96 8.16 -2.36 -11.27
CA LEU A 96 7.44 -3.50 -11.82
C LEU A 96 7.02 -3.24 -13.27
N GLY A 97 7.35 -4.15 -14.19
CA GLY A 97 7.03 -4.03 -15.62
C GLY A 97 5.55 -4.21 -15.98
N VAL A 98 4.68 -4.38 -15.00
CA VAL A 98 3.21 -4.48 -15.18
C VAL A 98 2.51 -3.52 -14.23
N PRO A 99 1.32 -2.99 -14.63
CA PRO A 99 0.59 -2.04 -13.80
C PRO A 99 0.13 -2.65 -12.47
N VAL A 100 0.22 -1.82 -11.43
CA VAL A 100 -0.22 -2.13 -10.08
C VAL A 100 -1.47 -1.31 -9.74
N VAL A 101 -2.48 -1.95 -9.19
CA VAL A 101 -3.70 -1.30 -8.68
C VAL A 101 -3.82 -1.60 -7.19
N SER A 102 -4.05 -0.59 -6.37
CA SER A 102 -4.41 -0.77 -4.97
C SER A 102 -5.91 -0.61 -4.74
N ALA A 103 -6.50 -1.49 -3.94
CA ALA A 103 -7.91 -1.47 -3.56
C ALA A 103 -8.04 -1.18 -2.06
N VAL A 104 -8.29 0.09 -1.72
CA VAL A 104 -8.24 0.59 -0.34
C VAL A 104 -9.62 0.61 0.30
N ARG A 105 -9.73 -0.04 1.48
CA ARG A 105 -10.88 0.02 2.38
C ARG A 105 -10.41 0.38 3.78
N GLY A 106 -11.16 1.21 4.50
CA GLY A 106 -10.80 1.63 5.86
C GLY A 106 -9.41 2.26 5.92
N PRO A 107 -8.62 1.97 6.96
CA PRO A 107 -7.30 2.57 7.13
C PRO A 107 -6.30 2.14 6.05
N ALA A 108 -5.61 3.16 5.48
CA ALA A 108 -4.32 3.07 4.84
C ALA A 108 -3.41 4.06 5.59
N ALA A 109 -2.61 3.58 6.55
CA ALA A 109 -1.87 4.44 7.47
C ALA A 109 -0.37 4.13 7.49
N GLY A 110 0.46 5.13 7.74
CA GLY A 110 1.92 5.01 7.77
C GLY A 110 2.45 4.37 6.49
N ILE A 111 3.28 3.32 6.63
CA ILE A 111 3.79 2.53 5.48
C ILE A 111 2.66 1.91 4.65
N GLY A 112 1.49 1.61 5.26
CA GLY A 112 0.32 1.14 4.52
C GLY A 112 -0.28 2.21 3.60
N CYS A 113 -0.20 3.50 3.98
CA CYS A 113 -0.54 4.60 3.09
C CYS A 113 0.46 4.72 1.94
N SER A 114 1.75 4.63 2.24
CA SER A 114 2.81 4.63 1.22
C SER A 114 2.64 3.47 0.24
N LEU A 115 2.36 2.26 0.74
CA LEU A 115 2.09 1.08 -0.09
C LEU A 115 0.86 1.25 -1.00
N ALA A 116 -0.23 1.83 -0.48
CA ALA A 116 -1.43 2.09 -1.28
C ALA A 116 -1.16 3.08 -2.43
N LEU A 117 -0.35 4.11 -2.17
CA LEU A 117 -0.05 5.19 -3.11
C LEU A 117 1.13 4.87 -4.05
N ALA A 118 1.91 3.83 -3.79
CA ALA A 118 2.94 3.34 -4.70
C ALA A 118 2.37 2.64 -5.93
N ALA A 119 1.10 2.23 -5.88
CA ALA A 119 0.40 1.69 -7.03
C ALA A 119 0.14 2.77 -8.11
N ASP A 120 0.13 2.36 -9.39
CA ASP A 120 -0.21 3.25 -10.51
C ASP A 120 -1.64 3.79 -10.39
N PHE A 121 -2.54 3.00 -9.79
CA PHE A 121 -3.94 3.37 -9.54
C PHE A 121 -4.36 2.94 -8.15
N CYS A 122 -4.98 3.85 -7.42
CA CYS A 122 -5.57 3.56 -6.11
C CYS A 122 -7.10 3.71 -6.20
N VAL A 123 -7.84 2.61 -6.06
CA VAL A 123 -9.30 2.62 -5.93
C VAL A 123 -9.65 2.63 -4.46
N ALA A 124 -10.32 3.67 -4.00
CA ALA A 124 -10.72 3.82 -2.61
C ALA A 124 -12.23 3.57 -2.41
N SER A 125 -12.60 2.88 -1.34
CA SER A 125 -13.98 2.84 -0.90
C SER A 125 -14.36 4.12 -0.15
N GLU A 126 -15.65 4.39 -0.01
CA GLU A 126 -16.17 5.52 0.79
C GLU A 126 -15.73 5.49 2.26
N THR A 127 -15.42 4.30 2.80
CA THR A 127 -14.95 4.12 4.17
C THR A 127 -13.44 4.27 4.30
N ALA A 128 -12.71 4.45 3.19
CA ALA A 128 -11.26 4.57 3.20
C ALA A 128 -10.80 5.93 3.77
N TYR A 129 -9.65 5.89 4.41
CA TYR A 129 -8.91 7.09 4.76
C TYR A 129 -7.40 6.84 4.64
N PHE A 130 -6.67 7.90 4.35
CA PHE A 130 -5.22 7.93 4.23
C PHE A 130 -4.63 8.71 5.40
N LEU A 131 -3.53 8.21 5.95
CA LEU A 131 -2.92 8.82 7.14
C LEU A 131 -1.41 8.64 7.10
N GLN A 132 -0.66 9.74 7.16
CA GLN A 132 0.77 9.72 7.42
C GLN A 132 1.01 9.83 8.93
N ALA A 133 0.90 8.70 9.63
CA ALA A 133 0.88 8.63 11.09
C ALA A 133 2.25 8.88 11.77
N PHE A 134 3.32 9.01 11.01
CA PHE A 134 4.70 9.01 11.49
C PHE A 134 4.99 10.11 12.51
N VAL A 135 4.55 11.34 12.25
CA VAL A 135 4.75 12.48 13.14
C VAL A 135 4.14 12.25 14.53
N ASN A 136 3.04 11.49 14.62
CA ASN A 136 2.35 11.18 15.87
C ASN A 136 3.19 10.31 16.83
N ILE A 137 4.24 9.69 16.32
CA ILE A 137 5.17 8.85 17.09
C ILE A 137 6.63 9.30 16.91
N GLY A 138 6.83 10.56 16.48
CA GLY A 138 8.17 11.17 16.37
C GLY A 138 9.02 10.66 15.21
N LEU A 139 8.40 10.04 14.18
CA LEU A 139 9.08 9.54 13.01
C LEU A 139 8.83 10.44 11.78
N VAL A 140 9.62 10.24 10.74
CA VAL A 140 9.43 10.86 9.42
C VAL A 140 8.76 9.89 8.46
N PRO A 141 7.98 10.38 7.46
CA PRO A 141 7.37 9.53 6.44
C PRO A 141 8.38 8.70 5.65
N ASP A 142 8.13 7.39 5.58
CA ASP A 142 8.91 6.39 4.86
C ASP A 142 8.20 5.84 3.62
N GLY A 143 8.72 4.75 3.04
CA GLY A 143 8.13 4.07 1.88
C GLY A 143 7.96 4.98 0.66
N GLY A 144 8.76 6.03 0.53
CA GLY A 144 8.69 6.97 -0.59
C GLY A 144 7.61 8.05 -0.46
N ALA A 145 6.86 8.13 0.65
CA ALA A 145 5.76 9.10 0.82
C ALA A 145 6.22 10.55 0.63
N SER A 146 7.39 10.92 1.14
CA SER A 146 7.95 12.27 1.00
C SER A 146 8.27 12.64 -0.46
N TRP A 147 8.46 11.65 -1.33
CA TRP A 147 8.65 11.84 -2.77
C TRP A 147 7.34 11.80 -3.54
N MET A 148 6.44 10.86 -3.22
CA MET A 148 5.19 10.63 -3.95
C MET A 148 4.14 11.71 -3.65
N LEU A 149 3.89 12.01 -2.37
CA LEU A 149 2.80 12.91 -1.98
C LEU A 149 2.90 14.30 -2.61
N PRO A 150 4.06 15.00 -2.60
CA PRO A 150 4.15 16.31 -3.25
C PRO A 150 3.87 16.29 -4.75
N ARG A 151 4.11 15.16 -5.41
CA ARG A 151 3.83 14.95 -6.84
C ARG A 151 2.37 14.64 -7.12
N LEU A 152 1.70 13.95 -6.19
CA LEU A 152 0.29 13.60 -6.33
C LEU A 152 -0.65 14.77 -5.99
N ILE A 153 -0.41 15.46 -4.86
CA ILE A 153 -1.36 16.42 -4.28
C ILE A 153 -0.79 17.84 -4.09
N GLY A 154 0.43 18.05 -4.56
CA GLY A 154 1.14 19.32 -4.40
C GLY A 154 1.75 19.49 -3.01
N ARG A 155 2.76 20.36 -2.91
CA ARG A 155 3.59 20.55 -1.71
C ARG A 155 2.79 20.91 -0.45
N ALA A 156 1.79 21.81 -0.57
CA ALA A 156 1.07 22.31 0.59
C ALA A 156 0.25 21.21 1.28
N ARG A 157 -0.52 20.43 0.50
CA ARG A 157 -1.34 19.32 1.01
C ARG A 157 -0.49 18.15 1.48
N ALA A 158 0.62 17.89 0.80
CA ALA A 158 1.60 16.89 1.24
C ALA A 158 2.21 17.27 2.60
N ALA A 159 2.60 18.53 2.80
CA ALA A 159 3.09 19.03 4.08
C ALA A 159 2.02 18.93 5.17
N GLU A 160 0.77 19.34 4.89
CA GLU A 160 -0.36 19.20 5.81
C GLU A 160 -0.49 17.74 6.27
N MET A 161 -0.54 16.79 5.31
CA MET A 161 -0.71 15.38 5.61
C MET A 161 0.45 14.79 6.42
N MET A 162 1.70 15.13 6.07
CA MET A 162 2.90 14.59 6.71
C MET A 162 3.23 15.21 8.06
N LEU A 163 2.91 16.50 8.27
CA LEU A 163 3.31 17.25 9.46
C LEU A 163 2.21 17.35 10.51
N LEU A 164 0.94 17.26 10.11
CA LEU A 164 -0.17 17.27 11.07
C LEU A 164 -0.60 15.85 11.48
N GLY A 165 -0.30 14.83 10.69
CA GLY A 165 -0.64 13.45 11.02
C GLY A 165 -2.15 13.22 11.22
N GLU A 166 -2.97 13.89 10.41
CA GLU A 166 -4.43 13.79 10.46
C GLU A 166 -4.96 12.83 9.39
N ARG A 167 -6.16 12.31 9.65
CA ARG A 167 -6.85 11.44 8.68
C ARG A 167 -7.36 12.26 7.50
N VAL A 168 -7.06 11.80 6.30
CA VAL A 168 -7.62 12.31 5.05
C VAL A 168 -8.65 11.31 4.53
N PRO A 169 -9.96 11.57 4.72
CA PRO A 169 -11.03 10.70 4.20
C PRO A 169 -10.96 10.59 2.68
N ALA A 170 -11.47 9.48 2.12
CA ALA A 170 -11.44 9.21 0.69
C ALA A 170 -12.02 10.35 -0.16
N ALA A 171 -13.11 10.99 0.27
CA ALA A 171 -13.69 12.14 -0.44
C ALA A 171 -12.71 13.32 -0.51
N LYS A 172 -12.06 13.68 0.61
CA LYS A 172 -11.04 14.75 0.66
C LYS A 172 -9.81 14.37 -0.20
N ALA A 173 -9.39 13.11 -0.15
CA ALA A 173 -8.27 12.62 -0.94
C ALA A 173 -8.57 12.66 -2.45
N LEU A 174 -9.81 12.38 -2.85
CA LEU A 174 -10.30 12.56 -4.22
C LEU A 174 -10.22 14.02 -4.67
N ASP A 175 -10.73 14.96 -3.84
CA ASP A 175 -10.68 16.41 -4.13
C ASP A 175 -9.24 16.93 -4.26
N TRP A 176 -8.31 16.25 -3.61
CA TRP A 176 -6.89 16.56 -3.71
C TRP A 176 -6.20 15.95 -4.94
N GLY A 177 -6.89 15.06 -5.65
CA GLY A 177 -6.34 14.34 -6.80
C GLY A 177 -5.46 13.15 -6.44
N MET A 178 -5.55 12.67 -5.19
CA MET A 178 -4.72 11.57 -4.70
C MET A 178 -5.08 10.22 -5.35
N HIS A 179 -6.32 10.03 -5.77
CA HIS A 179 -6.80 8.80 -6.39
C HIS A 179 -8.04 9.05 -7.30
N PRO A 180 -8.42 8.07 -8.14
CA PRO A 180 -9.67 8.10 -8.91
C PRO A 180 -10.93 8.11 -8.03
N PRO A 181 -12.12 8.20 -8.65
CA PRO A 181 -13.38 8.28 -7.92
C PRO A 181 -13.56 7.22 -6.86
N VAL A 182 -14.11 7.66 -5.73
CA VAL A 182 -14.53 6.80 -4.62
C VAL A 182 -15.66 5.88 -5.09
N VAL A 183 -15.67 4.65 -4.63
CA VAL A 183 -16.70 3.66 -4.92
C VAL A 183 -17.31 3.12 -3.63
N ALA A 184 -18.55 2.65 -3.70
CA ALA A 184 -19.15 1.93 -2.58
C ALA A 184 -18.28 0.75 -2.15
N ALA A 185 -18.28 0.44 -0.85
CA ALA A 185 -17.35 -0.54 -0.27
C ALA A 185 -17.44 -1.91 -0.97
N GLU A 186 -18.67 -2.31 -1.35
CA GLU A 186 -18.96 -3.57 -2.02
C GLU A 186 -18.48 -3.59 -3.49
N ALA A 187 -18.45 -2.43 -4.13
CA ALA A 187 -18.04 -2.30 -5.54
C ALA A 187 -16.52 -2.13 -5.72
N ARG A 188 -15.77 -1.89 -4.64
CA ARG A 188 -14.32 -1.61 -4.65
C ARG A 188 -13.54 -2.71 -5.35
N ASP A 189 -13.70 -3.95 -4.89
CA ASP A 189 -12.92 -5.09 -5.39
C ASP A 189 -13.25 -5.40 -6.84
N ALA A 190 -14.53 -5.34 -7.20
CA ALA A 190 -14.98 -5.52 -8.58
C ALA A 190 -14.42 -4.43 -9.51
N ARG A 191 -14.38 -3.15 -9.05
CA ARG A 191 -13.82 -2.06 -9.85
C ARG A 191 -12.31 -2.16 -9.99
N ALA A 192 -11.60 -2.45 -8.90
CA ALA A 192 -10.14 -2.65 -8.93
C ALA A 192 -9.77 -3.85 -9.82
N ALA A 193 -10.50 -4.97 -9.69
CA ALA A 193 -10.33 -6.13 -10.54
C ALA A 193 -10.62 -5.81 -12.02
N ALA A 194 -11.63 -4.97 -12.33
CA ALA A 194 -11.93 -4.57 -13.71
C ALA A 194 -10.86 -3.64 -14.32
N MET A 195 -10.13 -2.89 -13.51
CA MET A 195 -9.01 -2.05 -13.99
C MET A 195 -7.80 -2.89 -14.38
N GLY A 196 -7.50 -3.96 -13.63
CA GLY A 196 -6.40 -4.86 -13.93
C GLY A 196 -6.46 -5.45 -15.35
N PRO A 197 -7.55 -6.12 -15.79
CA PRO A 197 -7.67 -6.67 -17.14
C PRO A 197 -7.61 -5.61 -18.25
N ARG A 198 -8.20 -4.42 -18.05
CA ARG A 198 -8.12 -3.33 -19.02
C ARG A 198 -6.70 -2.85 -19.25
N ARG A 199 -5.89 -2.81 -18.19
CA ARG A 199 -4.47 -2.47 -18.26
C ARG A 199 -3.65 -3.66 -18.76
N ALA A 200 -3.99 -4.88 -18.35
CA ALA A 200 -3.35 -6.09 -18.85
C ALA A 200 -3.56 -6.29 -20.37
N ALA A 201 -4.64 -5.77 -20.95
CA ALA A 201 -4.90 -5.81 -22.38
C ALA A 201 -4.16 -4.71 -23.17
N ALA A 202 -3.67 -3.66 -22.50
CA ALA A 202 -2.88 -2.62 -23.15
C ALA A 202 -1.49 -3.16 -23.55
N PRO A 203 -0.87 -2.67 -24.65
CA PRO A 203 0.50 -3.02 -24.98
C PRO A 203 1.40 -2.62 -23.81
N THR A 204 2.05 -3.58 -23.20
CA THR A 204 3.16 -3.32 -22.27
C THR A 204 4.35 -2.90 -23.13
N VAL A 205 4.93 -1.74 -22.85
CA VAL A 205 6.17 -1.32 -23.51
C VAL A 205 7.25 -2.35 -23.18
N PRO A 206 8.00 -2.83 -24.18
CA PRO A 206 9.08 -3.77 -23.96
C PRO A 206 10.21 -3.18 -23.13
#